data_61d52e5c79931dcfb0af2ee4c2a49291
#
_entry.id   61d52e5c79931dcfb0af2ee4c2a49291
#
_cell.length_a   1.000
_cell.length_b   1.000
_cell.length_c   1.000
_cell.angle_alpha   90.00
_cell.angle_beta   90.00
_cell.angle_gamma   90.00
#
_symmetry.space_group_name_H-M   'P 1'
#
loop_
_entity.id
_entity.type
_entity.pdbx_description
1 polymer ?
#
loop_
_entity_poly.entity_id
_entity_poly.type
_entity_poly.pdbx_seq_one_letter_code
_entity_poly.pdbx_strand_id
1 'polypeptide(L)' 'MNIFKKSILTVLASLLVIGNVYADKIKIGTEGAYPPWNSKDASGNLIGFEVELAKELCAIMKYECTIVEQD' A
#
# COMPACT_ATOMS: atom_id res chain seq x y z
N MET A 1 21.11 -14.78 -34.10
CA MET A 1 19.76 -15.23 -33.77
C MET A 1 19.68 -15.80 -32.37
N ASN A 2 20.56 -16.73 -32.01
CA ASN A 2 20.52 -17.32 -30.65
C ASN A 2 20.80 -16.31 -29.55
N ILE A 3 21.66 -15.33 -29.78
CA ILE A 3 21.98 -14.28 -28.81
C ILE A 3 20.73 -13.43 -28.52
N PHE A 4 19.95 -13.11 -29.54
CA PHE A 4 18.73 -12.33 -29.42
C PHE A 4 17.67 -13.06 -28.57
N LYS A 5 17.49 -14.36 -28.79
CA LYS A 5 16.57 -15.17 -28.00
C LYS A 5 16.98 -15.27 -26.54
N LYS A 6 18.27 -15.40 -26.26
CA LYS A 6 18.78 -15.44 -24.89
C LYS A 6 18.54 -14.12 -24.18
N SER A 7 18.71 -12.99 -24.86
CA SER A 7 18.48 -11.66 -24.28
C SER A 7 17.00 -11.47 -23.89
N ILE A 8 16.09 -11.93 -24.73
CA ILE A 8 14.64 -11.84 -24.43
C ILE A 8 14.29 -12.66 -23.20
N LEU A 9 14.81 -13.89 -23.10
CA LEU A 9 14.58 -14.74 -21.94
C LEU A 9 15.10 -14.13 -20.65
N THR A 10 16.27 -13.50 -20.70
CA THR A 10 16.86 -12.83 -19.53
C THR A 10 15.98 -11.66 -19.06
N VAL A 11 15.48 -10.86 -19.98
CA VAL A 11 14.60 -9.73 -19.66
C VAL A 11 13.31 -10.22 -19.00
N LEU A 12 12.68 -11.27 -19.53
CA LEU A 12 11.47 -11.83 -18.96
C LEU A 12 11.69 -12.37 -17.54
N ALA A 13 12.82 -13.06 -17.32
CA ALA A 13 13.16 -13.55 -15.99
C ALA A 13 13.34 -12.39 -14.99
N SER A 14 13.99 -11.30 -15.41
CA SER A 14 14.16 -10.11 -14.57
C SER A 14 12.84 -9.47 -14.20
N LEU A 15 11.88 -9.40 -15.14
CA LEU A 15 10.55 -8.86 -14.87
C LEU A 15 9.78 -9.73 -13.86
N LEU A 16 9.90 -11.05 -13.95
CA LEU A 16 9.26 -11.95 -13.00
C LEU A 16 9.84 -11.77 -11.59
N VAL A 17 11.15 -11.58 -11.45
CA VAL A 17 11.80 -11.32 -10.18
C VAL A 17 11.30 -9.99 -9.58
N ILE A 18 11.18 -8.94 -10.38
CA ILE A 18 10.64 -7.65 -9.94
C ILE A 18 9.20 -7.80 -9.47
N GLY A 19 8.39 -8.64 -10.14
CA GLY A 19 7.00 -8.90 -9.74
C GLY A 19 6.85 -9.54 -8.37
N ASN A 20 7.91 -10.10 -7.80
CA ASN A 20 7.92 -10.72 -6.48
C ASN A 20 8.46 -9.81 -5.38
N VAL A 21 8.72 -8.55 -5.67
CA VAL A 21 9.15 -7.58 -4.65
C VAL A 21 7.98 -7.31 -3.71
N TYR A 22 8.25 -7.37 -2.40
CA TYR A 22 7.24 -7.08 -1.39
C TYR A 22 6.86 -5.60 -1.42
N ALA A 23 5.59 -5.32 -1.13
CA ALA A 23 5.13 -3.95 -1.01
C ALA A 23 5.81 -3.28 0.20
N ASP A 24 6.10 -1.98 0.07
CA ASP A 24 6.62 -1.20 1.19
C ASP A 24 5.58 -1.12 2.30
N LYS A 25 6.04 -1.19 3.54
CA LYS A 25 5.20 -1.05 4.72
C LYS A 25 5.24 0.39 5.19
N ILE A 26 4.06 0.99 5.29
CA ILE A 26 3.92 2.40 5.65
C ILE A 26 2.95 2.52 6.82
N LYS A 27 3.31 3.33 7.81
CA LYS A 27 2.42 3.71 8.90
C LYS A 27 1.89 5.10 8.64
N ILE A 28 0.56 5.25 8.69
CA ILE A 28 -0.12 6.52 8.50
C ILE A 28 -0.75 6.93 9.82
N GLY A 29 -0.35 8.08 10.34
CA GLY A 29 -0.91 8.61 11.59
C GLY A 29 -2.17 9.42 11.35
N THR A 30 -3.18 9.22 12.19
CA THR A 30 -4.37 10.06 12.25
C THR A 30 -4.74 10.29 13.70
N GLU A 31 -5.41 11.41 13.99
CA GLU A 31 -5.76 11.72 15.37
C GLU A 31 -6.94 10.89 15.87
N GLY A 32 -7.86 10.50 14.99
CA GLY A 32 -9.02 9.70 15.35
C GLY A 32 -10.09 10.46 16.14
N ALA A 33 -10.06 11.80 16.09
CA ALA A 33 -10.88 12.66 16.93
C ALA A 33 -11.66 13.74 16.18
N TYR A 34 -11.72 13.67 14.85
CA TYR A 34 -12.35 14.70 14.02
C TYR A 34 -13.36 14.10 13.06
N PRO A 35 -14.55 13.68 13.57
CA PRO A 35 -15.58 13.17 12.67
C PRO A 35 -16.12 14.30 11.76
N PRO A 36 -16.53 14.01 10.54
CA PRO A 36 -16.55 12.70 9.88
C PRO A 36 -15.26 12.32 9.17
N TRP A 37 -14.20 13.11 9.33
CA TRP A 37 -12.93 12.94 8.62
C TRP A 37 -12.12 11.78 9.17
N ASN A 38 -11.96 11.76 10.49
CA ASN A 38 -11.32 10.66 11.19
C ASN A 38 -11.91 10.55 12.60
N SER A 39 -12.17 9.33 13.03
CA SER A 39 -12.71 9.04 14.35
C SER A 39 -12.49 7.58 14.68
N LYS A 40 -13.01 7.13 15.81
CA LYS A 40 -12.98 5.71 16.20
C LYS A 40 -14.41 5.20 16.35
N ASP A 41 -14.64 3.96 15.92
CA ASP A 41 -15.91 3.29 16.17
C ASP A 41 -15.96 2.72 17.59
N ALA A 42 -17.08 2.06 17.93
CA ALA A 42 -17.28 1.52 19.27
C ALA A 42 -16.25 0.43 19.64
N SER A 43 -15.64 -0.19 18.66
CA SER A 43 -14.60 -1.22 18.87
C SER A 43 -13.19 -0.64 18.88
N GLY A 44 -13.04 0.68 18.73
CA GLY A 44 -11.75 1.34 18.71
C GLY A 44 -11.06 1.37 17.35
N ASN A 45 -11.74 0.97 16.27
CA ASN A 45 -11.18 1.02 14.93
C ASN A 45 -11.22 2.44 14.39
N LEU A 46 -10.17 2.83 13.68
CA LEU A 46 -10.11 4.11 13.00
C LEU A 46 -11.01 4.10 11.78
N ILE A 47 -11.90 5.07 11.67
CA ILE A 47 -12.86 5.21 10.60
C ILE A 47 -12.94 6.66 10.13
N GLY A 48 -13.62 6.89 9.02
CA GLY A 48 -13.86 8.22 8.48
C GLY A 48 -13.37 8.38 7.06
N PHE A 49 -13.69 9.51 6.46
CA PHE A 49 -13.37 9.80 5.06
C PHE A 49 -11.86 9.73 4.80
N GLU A 50 -11.05 10.36 5.64
CA GLU A 50 -9.59 10.37 5.47
C GLU A 50 -8.99 8.97 5.61
N VAL A 51 -9.52 8.18 6.53
CA VAL A 51 -9.06 6.81 6.77
C VAL A 51 -9.33 5.95 5.54
N GLU A 52 -10.55 6.03 5.00
CA GLU A 52 -10.92 5.26 3.81
C GLU A 52 -10.14 5.71 2.57
N LEU A 53 -9.93 7.02 2.42
CA LEU A 53 -9.12 7.56 1.34
C LEU A 53 -7.68 7.05 1.40
N ALA A 54 -7.08 7.06 2.59
CA ALA A 54 -5.72 6.56 2.78
C ALA A 54 -5.61 5.08 2.42
N LYS A 55 -6.58 4.26 2.85
CA LYS A 55 -6.61 2.83 2.51
C LYS A 55 -6.68 2.61 1.00
N GLU A 56 -7.52 3.37 0.32
CA GLU A 56 -7.69 3.23 -1.12
C GLU A 56 -6.45 3.67 -1.88
N LEU A 57 -5.85 4.78 -1.50
CA LEU A 57 -4.60 5.23 -2.11
C LEU A 57 -3.47 4.22 -1.92
N CYS A 58 -3.37 3.63 -0.74
CA CYS A 58 -2.37 2.59 -0.47
C CYS A 58 -2.60 1.36 -1.35
N ALA A 59 -3.85 0.96 -1.55
CA ALA A 59 -4.18 -0.16 -2.43
C ALA A 59 -3.77 0.13 -3.88
N ILE A 60 -4.05 1.34 -4.37
CA ILE A 60 -3.68 1.75 -5.73
C ILE A 60 -2.16 1.77 -5.90
N MET A 61 -1.44 2.30 -4.92
CA MET A 61 0.02 2.37 -4.95
C MET A 61 0.70 1.04 -4.60
N LYS A 62 -0.08 0.04 -4.21
CA LYS A 62 0.42 -1.28 -3.79
C LYS A 62 1.36 -1.20 -2.59
N TYR A 63 1.06 -0.32 -1.66
CA TYR A 63 1.73 -0.26 -0.36
C TYR A 63 0.93 -1.02 0.69
N GLU A 64 1.63 -1.60 1.64
CA GLU A 64 1.01 -2.19 2.83
C GLU A 64 0.96 -1.12 3.91
N CYS A 65 -0.22 -0.55 4.12
CA CYS A 65 -0.40 0.58 5.02
C CYS A 65 -1.09 0.16 6.31
N THR A 66 -0.57 0.64 7.42
CA THR A 66 -1.20 0.52 8.73
C THR A 66 -1.58 1.91 9.19
N ILE A 67 -2.85 2.12 9.53
CA ILE A 67 -3.33 3.40 10.02
C ILE A 67 -3.34 3.34 11.53
N VAL A 68 -2.67 4.31 12.15
CA VAL A 68 -2.47 4.33 13.60
C VAL A 68 -2.97 5.66 14.18
N GLU A 69 -3.47 5.60 15.41
CA GLU A 69 -3.83 6.80 16.16
C GLU A 69 -2.56 7.51 16.62
N GLN A 70 -2.52 8.83 16.42
CA GLN A 70 -1.38 9.63 16.79
C GLN A 70 -1.85 11.02 17.18
N ASP A 71 -1.42 11.47 18.33
CA ASP A 71 -1.75 12.81 18.83
C ASP A 71 -1.01 13.92 18.07
#